data_4e0fead8a8f219bf253d6a8334a70449
#
_entry.id   4e0fead8a8f219bf253d6a8334a70449
#
_cell.length_a   1.000
_cell.length_b   1.000
_cell.length_c   1.000
_cell.angle_alpha   90.00
_cell.angle_beta   90.00
_cell.angle_gamma   90.00
#
_symmetry.space_group_name_H-M   'P 1'
#
loop_
_entity.id
_entity.type
_entity.pdbx_description
1 polymer ?
#
loop_
_entity_poly.entity_id
_entity_poly.type
_entity_poly.pdbx_seq_one_letter_code
_entity_poly.pdbx_strand_id
1 'polypeptide(L)'
;MCSNFLRRLSLAFCCVLLIAPLSARELLAVGSNFPGVFEQNGSGYSGLATSVLRQALEPLGYQVRFELHPWARAQHMVARGEGDILIGPYKNAAREQLFAFSARPFYRDHIVFYRPRGRGLRWDGDYQQLLGRRIGVVRGWVYGAHFDSRREQLKLVTVQGVENGLKMLGAGRLDLLASNQRNTQPVLVALGLADKLEQLEPPIDLQDGYFAFPRKDRYRPLREELDLALEQMIEQGRLARLAADWKVDIP
;
A
#
# COMPACT_ATOMS: atom_id res chain seq x y z
N MET A 1 -21.35 -72.49 50.35
CA MET A 1 -22.13 -71.79 49.32
C MET A 1 -21.61 -70.40 49.29
N CYS A 2 -20.62 -70.09 48.40
CA CYS A 2 -20.00 -68.79 48.24
C CYS A 2 -20.39 -68.21 46.88
N SER A 3 -21.05 -67.08 46.92
CA SER A 3 -21.46 -66.32 45.76
C SER A 3 -20.32 -65.42 45.31
N ASN A 4 -19.87 -65.59 44.07
CA ASN A 4 -18.85 -64.75 43.44
C ASN A 4 -19.48 -63.47 42.89
N PHE A 5 -19.12 -62.33 43.47
CA PHE A 5 -19.51 -61.02 42.99
C PHE A 5 -18.38 -60.47 42.10
N LEU A 6 -18.50 -60.67 40.80
CA LEU A 6 -17.57 -60.11 39.81
C LEU A 6 -17.85 -58.61 39.63
N ARG A 7 -16.96 -57.74 40.12
CA ARG A 7 -16.93 -56.33 39.85
C ARG A 7 -16.47 -56.11 38.40
N ARG A 8 -17.36 -55.69 37.53
CA ARG A 8 -16.97 -55.12 36.24
C ARG A 8 -16.50 -53.67 36.43
N LEU A 9 -15.20 -53.45 36.33
CA LEU A 9 -14.59 -52.12 36.30
C LEU A 9 -14.61 -51.64 34.82
N SER A 10 -15.58 -50.82 34.43
CA SER A 10 -15.58 -50.15 33.15
C SER A 10 -14.57 -48.97 33.19
N LEU A 11 -13.42 -49.15 32.57
CA LEU A 11 -12.49 -48.05 32.27
C LEU A 11 -13.12 -47.18 31.17
N ALA A 12 -13.73 -46.07 31.54
CA ALA A 12 -14.03 -45.01 30.61
C ALA A 12 -12.72 -44.26 30.28
N PHE A 13 -12.14 -44.63 29.15
CA PHE A 13 -10.99 -43.93 28.57
C PHE A 13 -11.47 -42.56 28.02
N CYS A 14 -11.40 -41.53 28.85
CA CYS A 14 -11.72 -40.17 28.47
C CYS A 14 -10.60 -39.65 27.56
N CYS A 15 -10.77 -39.77 26.22
CA CYS A 15 -9.91 -39.06 25.26
C CYS A 15 -10.08 -37.55 25.43
N VAL A 16 -9.35 -36.94 26.27
CA VAL A 16 -9.16 -35.48 26.28
C VAL A 16 -8.34 -35.16 25.03
N LEU A 17 -9.03 -34.77 23.95
CA LEU A 17 -8.42 -34.13 22.81
C LEU A 17 -7.78 -32.84 23.32
N LEU A 18 -6.47 -32.85 23.58
CA LEU A 18 -5.64 -31.67 23.75
C LEU A 18 -5.71 -30.89 22.43
N ILE A 19 -6.71 -30.00 22.33
CA ILE A 19 -6.71 -28.96 21.32
C ILE A 19 -5.56 -28.03 21.72
N ALA A 20 -4.36 -28.30 21.20
CA ALA A 20 -3.26 -27.35 21.28
C ALA A 20 -3.78 -26.03 20.65
N PRO A 21 -3.67 -24.87 21.32
CA PRO A 21 -4.02 -23.63 20.71
C PRO A 21 -3.17 -23.50 19.44
N LEU A 22 -3.84 -23.42 18.29
CA LEU A 22 -3.18 -23.12 17.04
C LEU A 22 -2.60 -21.73 17.21
N SER A 23 -1.30 -21.67 17.52
CA SER A 23 -0.61 -20.38 17.70
C SER A 23 -0.74 -19.64 16.39
N ALA A 24 -1.54 -18.57 16.38
CA ALA A 24 -1.68 -17.73 15.22
C ALA A 24 -0.28 -17.24 14.78
N ARG A 25 0.07 -17.47 13.54
CA ARG A 25 1.33 -17.00 12.98
C ARG A 25 1.28 -15.50 12.83
N GLU A 26 2.08 -14.78 13.60
CA GLU A 26 2.18 -13.33 13.51
C GLU A 26 2.90 -12.92 12.22
N LEU A 27 2.31 -11.95 11.50
CA LEU A 27 2.85 -11.33 10.30
C LEU A 27 3.02 -9.83 10.53
N LEU A 28 4.15 -9.28 10.09
CA LEU A 28 4.40 -7.85 10.12
C LEU A 28 4.14 -7.23 8.74
N ALA A 29 3.07 -6.43 8.64
CA ALA A 29 2.77 -5.62 7.46
C ALA A 29 3.26 -4.17 7.69
N VAL A 30 4.09 -3.68 6.78
CA VAL A 30 4.69 -2.35 6.88
C VAL A 30 4.37 -1.48 5.67
N GLY A 31 4.29 -0.18 5.88
CA GLY A 31 4.03 0.79 4.82
C GLY A 31 4.32 2.21 5.27
N SER A 32 3.97 3.18 4.44
CA SER A 32 3.94 4.59 4.83
C SER A 32 2.51 5.06 5.05
N ASN A 33 2.37 6.28 5.57
CA ASN A 33 1.06 6.91 5.71
C ASN A 33 0.49 7.23 4.31
N PHE A 34 -0.52 6.47 3.92
CA PHE A 34 -1.25 6.60 2.65
C PHE A 34 -2.74 6.78 2.95
N PRO A 35 -3.26 8.03 2.93
CA PRO A 35 -4.64 8.34 3.27
C PRO A 35 -5.65 7.40 2.60
N GLY A 36 -6.59 6.86 3.38
CA GLY A 36 -7.59 5.89 2.94
C GLY A 36 -7.07 4.48 2.67
N VAL A 37 -5.77 4.30 2.40
CA VAL A 37 -5.17 2.97 2.13
C VAL A 37 -4.53 2.39 3.37
N PHE A 38 -3.65 3.14 4.03
CA PHE A 38 -2.96 2.71 5.24
C PHE A 38 -2.54 3.92 6.06
N GLU A 39 -3.15 4.11 7.22
CA GLU A 39 -2.91 5.25 8.09
C GLU A 39 -3.03 4.88 9.56
N GLN A 40 -2.40 5.67 10.42
CA GLN A 40 -2.53 5.53 11.86
C GLN A 40 -3.79 6.24 12.33
N ASN A 41 -4.57 5.56 13.18
CA ASN A 41 -5.77 6.12 13.80
C ASN A 41 -5.72 5.85 15.31
N GLY A 42 -5.43 6.88 16.09
CA GLY A 42 -5.18 6.74 17.53
C GLY A 42 -4.01 5.80 17.80
N SER A 43 -4.22 4.75 18.59
CA SER A 43 -3.23 3.69 18.87
C SER A 43 -3.24 2.56 17.84
N GLY A 44 -4.14 2.59 16.86
CA GLY A 44 -4.30 1.54 15.86
C GLY A 44 -3.99 1.99 14.44
N TYR A 45 -4.29 1.09 13.52
CA TYR A 45 -4.13 1.32 12.07
C TYR A 45 -5.44 1.06 11.35
N SER A 46 -5.72 1.86 10.33
CA SER A 46 -6.94 1.83 9.52
C SER A 46 -6.62 2.00 8.03
N GLY A 47 -7.64 1.83 7.20
CA GLY A 47 -7.56 1.96 5.76
C GLY A 47 -7.90 0.67 5.01
N LEU A 48 -7.99 0.79 3.69
CA LEU A 48 -8.34 -0.33 2.81
C LEU A 48 -7.39 -1.52 2.99
N ALA A 49 -6.07 -1.27 3.07
CA ALA A 49 -5.08 -2.33 3.21
C ALA A 49 -5.24 -3.12 4.50
N THR A 50 -5.49 -2.44 5.64
CA THR A 50 -5.70 -3.12 6.92
C THR A 50 -6.96 -3.99 6.90
N SER A 51 -8.03 -3.47 6.30
CA SER A 51 -9.29 -4.20 6.14
C SER A 51 -9.14 -5.43 5.25
N VAL A 52 -8.44 -5.29 4.12
CA VAL A 52 -8.18 -6.40 3.19
C VAL A 52 -7.30 -7.46 3.85
N LEU A 53 -6.16 -7.08 4.45
CA LEU A 53 -5.23 -8.05 5.05
C LEU A 53 -5.86 -8.81 6.20
N ARG A 54 -6.63 -8.15 7.08
CA ARG A 54 -7.35 -8.84 8.16
C ARG A 54 -8.38 -9.82 7.60
N GLN A 55 -9.26 -9.37 6.71
CA GLN A 55 -10.30 -10.23 6.15
C GLN A 55 -9.76 -11.40 5.31
N ALA A 56 -8.59 -11.22 4.69
CA ALA A 56 -7.96 -12.26 3.88
C ALA A 56 -7.19 -13.27 4.73
N LEU A 57 -6.48 -12.83 5.76
CA LEU A 57 -5.46 -13.65 6.44
C LEU A 57 -5.89 -14.16 7.83
N GLU A 58 -6.73 -13.41 8.59
CA GLU A 58 -7.19 -13.88 9.90
C GLU A 58 -7.98 -15.20 9.83
N PRO A 59 -8.87 -15.44 8.83
CA PRO A 59 -9.54 -16.73 8.69
C PRO A 59 -8.60 -17.90 8.40
N LEU A 60 -7.38 -17.62 7.92
CA LEU A 60 -6.34 -18.60 7.65
C LEU A 60 -5.41 -18.85 8.87
N GLY A 61 -5.73 -18.24 10.03
CA GLY A 61 -4.98 -18.40 11.26
C GLY A 61 -3.77 -17.47 11.39
N TYR A 62 -3.67 -16.42 10.59
CA TYR A 62 -2.65 -15.39 10.75
C TYR A 62 -3.14 -14.25 11.64
N GLN A 63 -2.22 -13.65 12.39
CA GLN A 63 -2.43 -12.38 13.09
C GLN A 63 -1.57 -11.31 12.43
N VAL A 64 -2.19 -10.27 11.86
CA VAL A 64 -1.46 -9.22 11.16
C VAL A 64 -1.20 -8.04 12.08
N ARG A 65 0.07 -7.78 12.35
CA ARG A 65 0.57 -6.58 13.02
C ARG A 65 0.99 -5.55 11.97
N PHE A 66 0.72 -4.29 12.25
CA PHE A 66 0.98 -3.19 11.32
C PHE A 66 1.99 -2.21 11.89
N GLU A 67 2.86 -1.65 11.05
CA GLU A 67 3.77 -0.57 11.40
C GLU A 67 3.90 0.45 10.27
N LEU A 68 3.89 1.74 10.63
CA LEU A 68 4.19 2.84 9.72
C LEU A 68 5.67 3.21 9.81
N HIS A 69 6.28 3.35 8.63
CA HIS A 69 7.67 3.79 8.49
C HIS A 69 7.82 4.79 7.33
N PRO A 70 8.88 5.59 7.29
CA PRO A 70 9.26 6.30 6.07
C PRO A 70 9.36 5.30 4.91
N TRP A 71 8.85 5.67 3.73
CA TRP A 71 8.68 4.75 2.59
C TRP A 71 9.95 3.95 2.23
N ALA A 72 11.10 4.62 2.16
CA ALA A 72 12.36 3.95 1.88
C ALA A 72 12.72 2.89 2.94
N ARG A 73 12.40 3.15 4.23
CA ARG A 73 12.63 2.20 5.32
C ARG A 73 11.69 1.00 5.22
N ALA A 74 10.40 1.22 4.97
CA ALA A 74 9.43 0.14 4.79
C ALA A 74 9.85 -0.82 3.66
N GLN A 75 10.25 -0.26 2.51
CA GLN A 75 10.78 -1.06 1.39
C GLN A 75 12.02 -1.87 1.80
N HIS A 76 12.96 -1.24 2.51
CA HIS A 76 14.19 -1.90 2.94
C HIS A 76 13.92 -3.05 3.92
N MET A 77 13.02 -2.85 4.89
CA MET A 77 12.63 -3.87 5.86
C MET A 77 12.08 -5.11 5.15
N VAL A 78 11.16 -4.94 4.20
CA VAL A 78 10.59 -6.09 3.49
C VAL A 78 11.60 -6.74 2.54
N ALA A 79 12.42 -5.97 1.83
CA ALA A 79 13.47 -6.53 0.97
C ALA A 79 14.43 -7.44 1.75
N ARG A 80 14.72 -7.12 3.01
CA ARG A 80 15.57 -7.94 3.89
C ARG A 80 14.83 -9.06 4.61
N GLY A 81 13.50 -9.01 4.65
CA GLY A 81 12.66 -9.97 5.37
C GLY A 81 12.56 -9.64 6.87
N GLU A 82 12.74 -8.37 7.23
CA GLU A 82 12.47 -7.79 8.55
C GLU A 82 10.98 -7.40 8.70
N GLY A 83 10.24 -7.34 7.59
CA GLY A 83 8.79 -7.27 7.49
C GLY A 83 8.31 -8.32 6.49
N ASP A 84 7.10 -8.80 6.67
CA ASP A 84 6.53 -9.89 5.85
C ASP A 84 5.76 -9.36 4.65
N ILE A 85 5.07 -8.22 4.81
CA ILE A 85 4.22 -7.63 3.77
C ILE A 85 4.53 -6.14 3.65
N LEU A 86 4.83 -5.67 2.43
CA LEU A 86 4.89 -4.26 2.08
C LEU A 86 3.53 -3.82 1.53
N ILE A 87 2.97 -2.78 2.12
CA ILE A 87 1.67 -2.23 1.75
C ILE A 87 1.84 -1.15 0.68
N GLY A 88 1.20 -1.31 -0.47
CA GLY A 88 0.96 -0.27 -1.44
C GLY A 88 2.07 0.06 -2.44
N PRO A 89 3.09 -0.78 -2.69
CA PRO A 89 4.03 -0.47 -3.75
C PRO A 89 3.36 -0.56 -5.12
N TYR A 90 3.62 0.44 -5.98
CA TYR A 90 3.37 0.29 -7.41
C TYR A 90 4.43 -0.62 -8.02
N LYS A 91 4.02 -1.42 -9.00
CA LYS A 91 4.89 -2.39 -9.66
C LYS A 91 5.75 -1.72 -10.74
N ASN A 92 7.02 -2.03 -10.77
CA ASN A 92 7.92 -1.73 -11.89
C ASN A 92 9.06 -2.73 -11.91
N ALA A 93 9.83 -2.80 -13.02
CA ALA A 93 10.89 -3.77 -13.22
C ALA A 93 11.95 -3.76 -12.11
N ALA A 94 12.36 -2.59 -11.60
CA ALA A 94 13.34 -2.50 -10.53
C ALA A 94 12.81 -3.08 -9.21
N ARG A 95 11.55 -2.83 -8.87
CA ARG A 95 10.92 -3.36 -7.66
C ARG A 95 10.62 -4.85 -7.76
N GLU A 96 10.31 -5.37 -8.96
CA GLU A 96 10.14 -6.81 -9.19
C GLU A 96 11.42 -7.63 -8.98
N GLN A 97 12.59 -6.99 -9.04
CA GLN A 97 13.86 -7.63 -8.64
C GLN A 97 13.99 -7.76 -7.11
N LEU A 98 13.34 -6.89 -6.34
CA LEU A 98 13.45 -6.83 -4.87
C LEU A 98 12.31 -7.56 -4.16
N PHE A 99 11.12 -7.59 -4.76
CA PHE A 99 9.89 -8.07 -4.15
C PHE A 99 9.16 -9.07 -5.03
N ALA A 100 8.43 -9.99 -4.37
CA ALA A 100 7.37 -10.77 -4.98
C ALA A 100 6.04 -10.05 -4.73
N PHE A 101 5.33 -9.67 -5.80
CA PHE A 101 4.06 -8.94 -5.71
C PHE A 101 2.87 -9.89 -5.63
N SER A 102 1.77 -9.42 -5.01
CA SER A 102 0.47 -10.06 -5.16
C SER A 102 0.06 -10.10 -6.64
N ALA A 103 -0.74 -11.11 -7.03
CA ALA A 103 -1.19 -11.28 -8.40
C ALA A 103 -2.11 -10.13 -8.84
N ARG A 104 -3.00 -9.69 -7.94
CA ARG A 104 -3.94 -8.59 -8.20
C ARG A 104 -3.57 -7.35 -7.39
N PRO A 105 -3.76 -6.17 -7.97
CA PRO A 105 -3.73 -4.92 -7.22
C PRO A 105 -4.98 -4.80 -6.34
N PHE A 106 -4.90 -3.99 -5.29
CA PHE A 106 -6.05 -3.75 -4.41
C PHE A 106 -6.51 -2.29 -4.39
N TYR A 107 -5.75 -1.37 -5.00
CA TYR A 107 -6.16 0.02 -5.20
C TYR A 107 -5.48 0.63 -6.43
N ARG A 108 -5.98 1.80 -6.87
CA ARG A 108 -5.45 2.58 -7.98
C ARG A 108 -5.28 4.04 -7.58
N ASP A 109 -4.17 4.65 -8.00
CA ASP A 109 -3.89 6.07 -7.81
C ASP A 109 -3.77 6.80 -9.15
N HIS A 110 -4.26 8.02 -9.19
CA HIS A 110 -4.03 8.97 -10.26
C HIS A 110 -2.75 9.76 -9.96
N ILE A 111 -1.77 9.62 -10.82
CA ILE A 111 -0.53 10.39 -10.76
C ILE A 111 -0.72 11.64 -11.58
N VAL A 112 -0.51 12.81 -10.97
CA VAL A 112 -0.85 14.10 -11.56
C VAL A 112 0.25 15.14 -11.30
N PHE A 113 0.23 16.22 -12.09
CA PHE A 113 0.99 17.42 -11.76
C PHE A 113 0.14 18.40 -10.97
N TYR A 114 0.79 19.09 -10.03
CA TYR A 114 0.28 20.30 -9.40
C TYR A 114 1.10 21.51 -9.85
N ARG A 115 0.45 22.67 -10.06
CA ARG A 115 1.09 23.94 -10.39
C ARG A 115 0.49 25.10 -9.58
N PRO A 116 1.17 26.25 -9.50
CA PRO A 116 0.52 27.48 -9.04
C PRO A 116 -0.56 27.93 -10.02
N ARG A 117 -1.74 28.33 -9.48
CA ARG A 117 -2.83 28.87 -10.31
C ARG A 117 -2.41 30.10 -11.09
N GLY A 118 -2.97 30.26 -12.27
CA GLY A 118 -2.73 31.44 -13.11
C GLY A 118 -1.36 31.47 -13.79
N ARG A 119 -0.50 30.50 -13.60
CA ARG A 119 0.74 30.38 -14.36
C ARG A 119 0.49 29.65 -15.67
N GLY A 120 0.90 30.24 -16.79
CA GLY A 120 0.60 29.76 -18.14
C GLY A 120 1.30 28.48 -18.60
N LEU A 121 1.62 27.56 -17.68
CA LEU A 121 2.16 26.27 -18.05
C LEU A 121 1.02 25.34 -18.45
N ARG A 122 1.03 24.84 -19.69
CA ARG A 122 0.09 23.86 -20.20
C ARG A 122 0.64 22.46 -20.00
N TRP A 123 -0.25 21.52 -19.72
CA TRP A 123 0.03 20.08 -19.72
C TRP A 123 -1.11 19.40 -20.48
N ASP A 124 -0.78 18.67 -21.53
CA ASP A 124 -1.70 17.91 -22.36
C ASP A 124 -1.15 16.50 -22.69
N GLY A 125 -0.18 16.04 -21.88
CA GLY A 125 0.53 14.77 -22.09
C GLY A 125 1.87 14.91 -22.83
N ASP A 126 2.16 16.10 -23.39
CA ASP A 126 3.43 16.35 -24.09
C ASP A 126 4.54 16.77 -23.13
N TYR A 127 5.52 15.89 -22.94
CA TYR A 127 6.69 16.12 -22.07
C TYR A 127 7.64 17.20 -22.59
N GLN A 128 7.57 17.59 -23.86
CA GLN A 128 8.37 18.68 -24.40
C GLN A 128 8.05 20.02 -23.70
N GLN A 129 6.81 20.21 -23.25
CA GLN A 129 6.37 21.40 -22.52
C GLN A 129 6.97 21.49 -21.11
N LEU A 130 7.54 20.40 -20.61
CA LEU A 130 8.14 20.28 -19.28
C LEU A 130 9.65 20.56 -19.28
N LEU A 131 10.28 20.64 -20.45
CA LEU A 131 11.72 20.86 -20.55
C LEU A 131 12.14 22.17 -19.89
N GLY A 132 13.21 22.11 -19.09
CA GLY A 132 13.72 23.25 -18.31
C GLY A 132 12.89 23.61 -17.08
N ARG A 133 11.69 23.07 -16.88
CA ARG A 133 10.85 23.30 -15.70
C ARG A 133 11.38 22.53 -14.49
N ARG A 134 11.38 23.17 -13.32
CA ARG A 134 11.76 22.53 -12.04
C ARG A 134 10.59 21.67 -11.56
N ILE A 135 10.72 20.35 -11.68
CA ILE A 135 9.66 19.40 -11.34
C ILE A 135 10.03 18.72 -10.03
N GLY A 136 9.22 18.95 -8.99
CA GLY A 136 9.35 18.24 -7.72
C GLY A 136 8.93 16.79 -7.87
N VAL A 137 9.74 15.87 -7.32
CA VAL A 137 9.45 14.44 -7.24
C VAL A 137 9.75 13.92 -5.84
N VAL A 138 8.86 13.14 -5.25
CA VAL A 138 9.05 12.58 -3.90
C VAL A 138 10.09 11.47 -3.94
N ARG A 139 11.00 11.48 -2.98
CA ARG A 139 12.08 10.48 -2.88
C ARG A 139 11.52 9.05 -2.85
N GLY A 140 12.05 8.21 -3.75
CA GLY A 140 11.70 6.79 -3.85
C GLY A 140 10.31 6.49 -4.45
N TRP A 141 9.60 7.51 -4.97
CA TRP A 141 8.36 7.31 -5.69
C TRP A 141 8.60 7.03 -7.18
N VAL A 142 7.66 6.30 -7.79
CA VAL A 142 7.55 6.07 -9.22
C VAL A 142 6.29 6.76 -9.73
N TYR A 143 6.31 7.20 -10.99
CA TYR A 143 5.31 8.08 -11.57
C TYR A 143 4.73 7.54 -12.89
N GLY A 144 5.02 6.26 -13.17
CA GLY A 144 4.62 5.60 -14.40
C GLY A 144 5.74 5.51 -15.42
N ALA A 145 5.65 4.50 -16.29
CA ALA A 145 6.73 4.14 -17.21
C ALA A 145 7.11 5.29 -18.15
N HIS A 146 6.13 6.04 -18.64
CA HIS A 146 6.38 7.18 -19.53
C HIS A 146 7.12 8.33 -18.86
N PHE A 147 6.77 8.68 -17.63
CA PHE A 147 7.51 9.70 -16.86
C PHE A 147 8.89 9.19 -16.46
N ASP A 148 8.95 7.97 -15.91
CA ASP A 148 10.18 7.43 -15.33
C ASP A 148 11.26 7.18 -16.41
N SER A 149 10.89 6.86 -17.66
CA SER A 149 11.83 6.74 -18.78
C SER A 149 12.43 8.07 -19.24
N ARG A 150 11.83 9.21 -18.85
CA ARG A 150 12.27 10.56 -19.24
C ARG A 150 13.00 11.31 -18.14
N ARG A 151 13.27 10.67 -17.00
CA ARG A 151 13.87 11.33 -15.82
C ARG A 151 15.16 12.08 -16.13
N GLU A 152 16.01 11.56 -17.01
CA GLU A 152 17.28 12.17 -17.40
C GLU A 152 17.10 13.42 -18.28
N GLN A 153 15.98 13.54 -18.97
CA GLN A 153 15.65 14.69 -19.84
C GLN A 153 14.98 15.83 -19.05
N LEU A 154 14.42 15.50 -17.89
CA LEU A 154 13.64 16.44 -17.07
C LEU A 154 14.50 17.04 -15.94
N LYS A 155 14.25 18.31 -15.63
CA LYS A 155 14.90 18.98 -14.49
C LYS A 155 14.18 18.63 -13.19
N LEU A 156 14.51 17.46 -12.63
CA LEU A 156 13.88 16.94 -11.41
C LEU A 156 14.53 17.49 -10.15
N VAL A 157 13.70 17.85 -9.18
CA VAL A 157 14.08 18.28 -7.83
C VAL A 157 13.49 17.29 -6.84
N THR A 158 14.33 16.52 -6.18
CA THR A 158 13.87 15.53 -5.18
C THR A 158 13.43 16.25 -3.91
N VAL A 159 12.18 15.99 -3.50
CA VAL A 159 11.58 16.46 -2.24
C VAL A 159 11.44 15.31 -1.25
N GLN A 160 11.41 15.61 0.06
CA GLN A 160 11.34 14.58 1.11
C GLN A 160 9.95 13.97 1.25
N GLY A 161 8.90 14.70 0.85
CA GLY A 161 7.50 14.27 0.91
C GLY A 161 6.58 15.29 0.27
N VAL A 162 5.31 14.95 0.21
CA VAL A 162 4.25 15.77 -0.42
C VAL A 162 4.17 17.16 0.20
N GLU A 163 4.17 17.25 1.54
CA GLU A 163 4.09 18.52 2.25
C GLU A 163 5.24 19.46 1.90
N ASN A 164 6.47 18.95 1.91
CA ASN A 164 7.66 19.72 1.51
C ASN A 164 7.56 20.16 0.05
N GLY A 165 7.12 19.27 -0.85
CA GLY A 165 6.91 19.58 -2.27
C GLY A 165 5.90 20.70 -2.48
N LEU A 166 4.74 20.65 -1.81
CA LEU A 166 3.69 21.66 -1.89
C LEU A 166 4.16 23.02 -1.35
N LYS A 167 4.89 23.05 -0.23
CA LYS A 167 5.49 24.28 0.32
C LYS A 167 6.50 24.89 -0.67
N MET A 168 7.35 24.07 -1.28
CA MET A 168 8.30 24.54 -2.30
C MET A 168 7.59 25.05 -3.55
N LEU A 169 6.54 24.38 -4.00
CA LEU A 169 5.73 24.80 -5.13
C LEU A 169 5.04 26.14 -4.86
N GLY A 170 4.38 26.27 -3.70
CA GLY A 170 3.73 27.51 -3.28
C GLY A 170 4.71 28.70 -3.11
N ALA A 171 5.95 28.43 -2.73
CA ALA A 171 7.02 29.42 -2.63
C ALA A 171 7.73 29.74 -3.97
N GLY A 172 7.29 29.14 -5.10
CA GLY A 172 7.87 29.35 -6.41
C GLY A 172 9.27 28.75 -6.61
N ARG A 173 9.67 27.82 -5.73
CA ARG A 173 10.94 27.06 -5.85
C ARG A 173 10.82 25.90 -6.84
N LEU A 174 9.60 25.45 -7.11
CA LEU A 174 9.23 24.48 -8.13
C LEU A 174 8.26 25.13 -9.11
N ASP A 175 8.23 24.64 -10.33
CA ASP A 175 7.26 25.03 -11.34
C ASP A 175 6.10 24.03 -11.40
N LEU A 176 6.40 22.75 -11.10
CA LEU A 176 5.47 21.64 -10.98
C LEU A 176 5.84 20.74 -9.80
N LEU A 177 4.85 20.05 -9.26
CA LEU A 177 5.03 18.91 -8.37
C LEU A 177 4.33 17.69 -8.97
N ALA A 178 5.07 16.65 -9.29
CA ALA A 178 4.48 15.34 -9.64
C ALA A 178 4.13 14.60 -8.33
N SER A 179 2.88 14.15 -8.19
CA SER A 179 2.41 13.48 -7.00
C SER A 179 1.18 12.63 -7.29
N ASN A 180 0.79 11.75 -6.38
CA ASN A 180 -0.53 11.15 -6.49
C ASN A 180 -1.62 12.03 -5.85
N GLN A 181 -2.79 12.02 -6.47
CA GLN A 181 -3.91 12.88 -6.07
C GLN A 181 -4.37 12.58 -4.65
N ARG A 182 -4.59 11.32 -4.31
CA ARG A 182 -5.12 10.87 -3.03
C ARG A 182 -4.24 11.32 -1.84
N ASN A 183 -2.92 11.17 -1.94
CA ASN A 183 -1.99 11.60 -0.88
C ASN A 183 -1.85 13.11 -0.81
N THR A 184 -2.02 13.81 -1.93
CA THR A 184 -1.72 15.25 -2.04
C THR A 184 -2.89 16.10 -1.59
N GLN A 185 -4.11 15.70 -1.93
CA GLN A 185 -5.30 16.52 -1.69
C GLN A 185 -5.52 16.86 -0.21
N PRO A 186 -5.43 15.93 0.76
CA PRO A 186 -5.56 16.27 2.18
C PRO A 186 -4.48 17.23 2.66
N VAL A 187 -3.24 17.05 2.21
CA VAL A 187 -2.11 17.92 2.59
C VAL A 187 -2.26 19.31 2.00
N LEU A 188 -2.74 19.40 0.75
CA LEU A 188 -3.02 20.67 0.07
C LEU A 188 -4.03 21.50 0.86
N VAL A 189 -5.11 20.87 1.31
CA VAL A 189 -6.15 21.50 2.13
C VAL A 189 -5.59 21.91 3.50
N ALA A 190 -4.89 21.01 4.18
CA ALA A 190 -4.32 21.27 5.52
C ALA A 190 -3.30 22.42 5.52
N LEU A 191 -2.60 22.63 4.40
CA LEU A 191 -1.65 23.76 4.24
C LEU A 191 -2.33 25.08 3.81
N GLY A 192 -3.63 25.11 3.56
CA GLY A 192 -4.34 26.28 3.03
C GLY A 192 -3.85 26.71 1.65
N LEU A 193 -3.44 25.75 0.82
CA LEU A 193 -2.92 25.99 -0.53
C LEU A 193 -3.90 25.65 -1.66
N ALA A 194 -5.12 25.20 -1.34
CA ALA A 194 -6.11 24.77 -2.32
C ALA A 194 -6.53 25.88 -3.29
N ASP A 195 -6.53 27.15 -2.84
CA ASP A 195 -6.85 28.29 -3.70
C ASP A 195 -5.64 28.81 -4.49
N LYS A 196 -4.43 28.39 -4.13
CA LYS A 196 -3.16 28.85 -4.74
C LYS A 196 -2.58 27.87 -5.74
N LEU A 197 -2.85 26.58 -5.54
CA LEU A 197 -2.34 25.49 -6.36
C LEU A 197 -3.50 24.75 -7.03
N GLU A 198 -3.26 24.19 -8.18
CA GLU A 198 -4.24 23.40 -8.92
C GLU A 198 -3.60 22.14 -9.50
N GLN A 199 -4.41 21.11 -9.60
CA GLN A 199 -4.09 19.90 -10.32
C GLN A 199 -4.20 20.15 -11.83
N LEU A 200 -3.33 19.51 -12.60
CA LEU A 200 -3.37 19.51 -14.06
C LEU A 200 -3.97 18.19 -14.59
N GLU A 201 -4.66 18.31 -15.72
CA GLU A 201 -5.17 17.21 -16.52
C GLU A 201 -4.52 17.23 -17.92
N PRO A 202 -4.35 16.07 -18.56
CA PRO A 202 -4.66 14.71 -18.09
C PRO A 202 -3.70 14.22 -16.98
N PRO A 203 -4.02 13.11 -16.30
CA PRO A 203 -3.07 12.46 -15.39
C PRO A 203 -1.76 12.11 -16.11
N ILE A 204 -0.66 12.07 -15.34
CA ILE A 204 0.64 11.56 -15.82
C ILE A 204 0.51 10.07 -16.13
N ASP A 205 -0.13 9.35 -15.20
CA ASP A 205 -0.34 7.89 -15.29
C ASP A 205 -1.39 7.45 -14.25
N LEU A 206 -1.88 6.21 -14.41
CA LEU A 206 -2.64 5.48 -13.41
C LEU A 206 -1.73 4.40 -12.82
N GLN A 207 -1.58 4.38 -11.50
CA GLN A 207 -0.69 3.43 -10.83
C GLN A 207 -1.47 2.51 -9.91
N ASP A 208 -1.36 1.22 -10.17
CA ASP A 208 -1.96 0.18 -9.36
C ASP A 208 -1.08 -0.15 -8.16
N GLY A 209 -1.69 -0.21 -6.99
CA GLY A 209 -1.02 -0.56 -5.74
C GLY A 209 -1.28 -2.00 -5.33
N TYR A 210 -0.21 -2.65 -4.89
CA TYR A 210 -0.16 -4.07 -4.59
C TYR A 210 0.23 -4.32 -3.13
N PHE A 211 0.08 -5.56 -2.69
CA PHE A 211 0.88 -6.11 -1.60
C PHE A 211 2.16 -6.71 -2.18
N ALA A 212 3.26 -6.59 -1.45
CA ALA A 212 4.50 -7.20 -1.87
C ALA A 212 5.21 -7.88 -0.70
N PHE A 213 5.98 -8.90 -1.00
CA PHE A 213 6.62 -9.81 -0.05
C PHE A 213 8.12 -9.85 -0.29
N PRO A 214 8.92 -10.24 0.70
CA PRO A 214 10.33 -10.56 0.46
C PRO A 214 10.46 -11.60 -0.65
N ARG A 215 11.44 -11.42 -1.55
CA ARG A 215 11.70 -12.37 -2.64
C ARG A 215 12.49 -13.58 -2.14
N LYS A 216 11.86 -14.37 -1.26
CA LYS A 216 12.40 -15.59 -0.65
C LYS A 216 11.34 -16.69 -0.69
N ASP A 217 11.73 -17.93 -1.00
CA ASP A 217 10.80 -19.05 -1.21
C ASP A 217 9.84 -19.29 -0.04
N ARG A 218 10.27 -19.05 1.18
CA ARG A 218 9.43 -19.21 2.38
C ARG A 218 8.18 -18.31 2.40
N TYR A 219 8.15 -17.23 1.61
CA TYR A 219 7.00 -16.33 1.51
C TYR A 219 6.03 -16.67 0.40
N ARG A 220 6.39 -17.64 -0.47
CA ARG A 220 5.52 -18.06 -1.57
C ARG A 220 4.17 -18.58 -1.09
N PRO A 221 4.07 -19.49 -0.08
CA PRO A 221 2.77 -19.94 0.41
C PRO A 221 1.88 -18.79 0.91
N LEU A 222 2.42 -17.89 1.74
CA LEU A 222 1.69 -16.73 2.24
C LEU A 222 1.16 -15.84 1.09
N ARG A 223 1.99 -15.61 0.06
CA ARG A 223 1.57 -14.83 -1.11
C ARG A 223 0.44 -15.54 -1.87
N GLU A 224 0.56 -16.83 -2.12
CA GLU A 224 -0.45 -17.63 -2.82
C GLU A 224 -1.78 -17.67 -2.05
N GLU A 225 -1.74 -17.79 -0.73
CA GLU A 225 -2.92 -17.71 0.15
C GLU A 225 -3.58 -16.33 0.09
N LEU A 226 -2.79 -15.23 0.14
CA LEU A 226 -3.33 -13.89 0.00
C LEU A 226 -3.89 -13.66 -1.41
N ASP A 227 -3.23 -14.13 -2.46
CA ASP A 227 -3.68 -14.01 -3.84
C ASP A 227 -5.04 -14.67 -4.03
N LEU A 228 -5.22 -15.89 -3.50
CA LEU A 228 -6.49 -16.61 -3.57
C LEU A 228 -7.60 -15.88 -2.79
N ALA A 229 -7.30 -15.43 -1.57
CA ALA A 229 -8.26 -14.70 -0.76
C ALA A 229 -8.66 -13.36 -1.40
N LEU A 230 -7.70 -12.63 -1.97
CA LEU A 230 -7.95 -11.36 -2.65
C LEU A 230 -8.79 -11.55 -3.92
N GLU A 231 -8.53 -12.59 -4.73
CA GLU A 231 -9.35 -12.92 -5.89
C GLU A 231 -10.79 -13.19 -5.48
N GLN A 232 -11.02 -14.00 -4.43
CA GLN A 232 -12.36 -14.25 -3.90
C GLN A 232 -13.05 -12.97 -3.41
N MET A 233 -12.29 -12.04 -2.79
CA MET A 233 -12.84 -10.75 -2.37
C MET A 233 -13.23 -9.88 -3.56
N ILE A 234 -12.49 -9.94 -4.67
CA ILE A 234 -12.81 -9.25 -5.92
C ILE A 234 -14.09 -9.84 -6.53
N GLU A 235 -14.14 -11.15 -6.75
CA GLU A 235 -15.28 -11.86 -7.35
C GLU A 235 -16.59 -11.63 -6.57
N GLN A 236 -16.52 -11.58 -5.24
CA GLN A 236 -17.67 -11.34 -4.36
C GLN A 236 -18.02 -9.85 -4.20
N GLY A 237 -17.31 -8.94 -4.87
CA GLY A 237 -17.47 -7.50 -4.73
C GLY A 237 -17.12 -6.96 -3.34
N ARG A 238 -16.43 -7.74 -2.50
CA ARG A 238 -16.02 -7.30 -1.15
C ARG A 238 -14.95 -6.23 -1.21
N LEU A 239 -13.97 -6.36 -2.11
CA LEU A 239 -12.94 -5.35 -2.31
C LEU A 239 -13.57 -4.01 -2.71
N ALA A 240 -14.53 -4.01 -3.64
CA ALA A 240 -15.21 -2.80 -4.09
C ALA A 240 -15.97 -2.10 -2.96
N ARG A 241 -16.67 -2.86 -2.10
CA ARG A 241 -17.35 -2.29 -0.93
C ARG A 241 -16.36 -1.66 0.06
N LEU A 242 -15.28 -2.36 0.40
CA LEU A 242 -14.24 -1.81 1.28
C LEU A 242 -13.59 -0.56 0.68
N ALA A 243 -13.30 -0.57 -0.61
CA ALA A 243 -12.70 0.58 -1.30
C ALA A 243 -13.64 1.80 -1.27
N ALA A 244 -14.95 1.59 -1.46
CA ALA A 244 -15.95 2.66 -1.35
C ALA A 244 -16.01 3.27 0.05
N ASP A 245 -15.95 2.45 1.11
CA ASP A 245 -15.93 2.91 2.50
C ASP A 245 -14.72 3.82 2.79
N TRP A 246 -13.59 3.52 2.17
CA TRP A 246 -12.34 4.28 2.32
C TRP A 246 -12.15 5.36 1.24
N LYS A 247 -13.07 5.50 0.29
CA LYS A 247 -13.00 6.44 -0.86
C LYS A 247 -11.69 6.27 -1.65
N VAL A 248 -11.36 5.03 -1.94
CA VAL A 248 -10.16 4.61 -2.68
C VAL A 248 -10.60 3.99 -3.99
N ASP A 249 -9.99 4.41 -5.09
CA ASP A 249 -10.24 3.82 -6.40
C ASP A 249 -9.60 2.44 -6.50
N ILE A 250 -10.25 1.54 -7.23
CA ILE A 250 -9.74 0.19 -7.55
C ILE A 250 -9.58 0.02 -9.06
N PRO A 251 -8.73 -0.91 -9.51
CA PRO A 251 -8.52 -1.23 -10.91
C PRO A 251 -9.76 -1.77 -11.63
#